data_f1e8de9d6d9bc9686c12f95e999a7c63
#
_entry.id   f1e8de9d6d9bc9686c12f95e999a7c63
#
_cell.length_a   1.000
_cell.length_b   1.000
_cell.length_c   1.000
_cell.angle_alpha   90.00
_cell.angle_beta   90.00
_cell.angle_gamma   90.00
#
_symmetry.space_group_name_H-M   'P 1'
#
loop_
_entity.id
_entity.type
_entity.pdbx_description
1 polymer ?
#
loop_
_entity_poly.entity_id
_entity_poly.type
_entity_poly.pdbx_seq_one_letter_code
_entity_poly.pdbx_strand_id
1 'polypeptide(L)'
;MVKTPWSPPDGFFRSRALPVLWWCWLLTGIVGLSACALPSQSLVSSSLPYNPARNDLALVAMSLLDTRYTSGGRGPATGFDCSGLVAHVYKEGASLPIKGSAADLGRQSRPIAREQLQPGDLVFFNTLGARHSHVGVYVGEGRFVHATNPRTGVRMDSLNNRYYAQRFEGAQSLLD
;
A
#
# COMPACT_ATOMS: atom_id res chain seq x y z
N MET A 1 -31.93 -28.55 -44.41
CA MET A 1 -33.33 -28.81 -44.03
C MET A 1 -33.68 -27.87 -42.94
N VAL A 2 -34.43 -27.00 -43.30
CA VAL A 2 -35.75 -26.44 -43.03
C VAL A 2 -35.77 -25.49 -41.85
N LYS A 3 -35.97 -24.25 -42.20
CA LYS A 3 -36.37 -23.08 -41.37
C LYS A 3 -37.79 -23.29 -40.82
N THR A 4 -38.09 -22.71 -39.68
CA THR A 4 -39.40 -22.07 -39.48
C THR A 4 -39.27 -20.86 -38.57
N PRO A 5 -39.93 -19.77 -38.91
CA PRO A 5 -39.94 -18.55 -38.11
C PRO A 5 -41.15 -18.51 -37.15
N TRP A 6 -41.01 -17.89 -36.03
CA TRP A 6 -42.08 -17.60 -35.12
C TRP A 6 -42.62 -16.20 -35.33
N SER A 7 -43.96 -16.08 -35.54
CA SER A 7 -44.72 -14.84 -35.71
C SER A 7 -45.58 -14.60 -34.46
N PRO A 8 -45.84 -13.35 -34.06
CA PRO A 8 -46.69 -13.02 -32.94
C PRO A 8 -48.17 -12.91 -33.39
N PRO A 9 -49.14 -13.11 -32.50
CA PRO A 9 -50.53 -12.81 -32.78
C PRO A 9 -50.94 -11.41 -32.34
N ASP A 10 -51.65 -10.75 -33.24
CA ASP A 10 -52.40 -9.52 -33.07
C ASP A 10 -53.65 -9.75 -32.22
N GLY A 11 -54.04 -8.75 -31.48
CA GLY A 11 -55.32 -8.76 -30.76
C GLY A 11 -55.66 -7.40 -30.19
N PHE A 12 -56.09 -6.54 -31.00
CA PHE A 12 -57.35 -5.79 -31.01
C PHE A 12 -58.14 -5.65 -29.68
N PHE A 13 -58.42 -4.44 -29.33
CA PHE A 13 -59.76 -3.85 -29.02
C PHE A 13 -59.59 -2.79 -27.96
N ARG A 14 -59.99 -1.68 -28.18
CA ARG A 14 -61.16 -0.83 -28.48
C ARG A 14 -61.18 0.39 -27.58
N SER A 15 -61.24 1.50 -28.25
CA SER A 15 -61.63 2.81 -27.77
C SER A 15 -62.92 2.81 -26.98
N ARG A 16 -62.98 3.58 -25.94
CA ARG A 16 -64.19 4.29 -25.55
C ARG A 16 -63.84 5.65 -24.99
N ALA A 17 -64.40 6.63 -25.65
CA ALA A 17 -64.29 8.05 -25.34
C ALA A 17 -65.46 8.53 -24.43
N LEU A 18 -65.15 9.55 -23.64
CA LEU A 18 -65.92 10.69 -23.19
C LEU A 18 -66.94 10.50 -22.02
N PRO A 19 -67.34 11.58 -21.32
CA PRO A 19 -66.91 12.99 -21.38
C PRO A 19 -66.74 13.69 -20.00
N VAL A 20 -66.01 14.78 -20.04
CA VAL A 20 -66.21 16.11 -19.44
C VAL A 20 -67.12 16.25 -18.23
N LEU A 21 -66.65 16.86 -17.17
CA LEU A 21 -67.23 18.04 -16.53
C LEU A 21 -66.39 18.43 -15.28
N TRP A 22 -65.76 19.57 -15.40
CA TRP A 22 -65.62 20.65 -14.43
C TRP A 22 -65.79 20.28 -12.93
N TRP A 23 -64.73 20.53 -12.16
CA TRP A 23 -64.91 21.38 -10.96
C TRP A 23 -63.54 21.95 -10.55
N CYS A 24 -63.48 23.30 -10.65
CA CYS A 24 -62.45 24.11 -9.99
C CYS A 24 -62.47 23.93 -8.49
N TRP A 25 -61.34 23.63 -7.93
CA TRP A 25 -61.03 24.03 -6.56
C TRP A 25 -59.57 24.43 -6.45
N LEU A 26 -59.42 25.75 -6.24
CA LEU A 26 -58.21 26.35 -5.74
C LEU A 26 -57.81 25.74 -4.41
N LEU A 27 -56.68 25.09 -4.33
CA LEU A 27 -55.98 24.86 -3.08
C LEU A 27 -54.50 25.09 -3.34
N THR A 28 -54.02 26.20 -2.81
CA THR A 28 -52.65 26.59 -2.61
C THR A 28 -51.90 25.48 -1.90
N GLY A 29 -51.22 24.66 -2.69
CA GLY A 29 -50.32 23.61 -2.15
C GLY A 29 -48.93 24.21 -1.92
N ILE A 30 -48.57 24.32 -0.69
CA ILE A 30 -47.22 24.61 -0.21
C ILE A 30 -46.26 23.64 -0.84
N VAL A 31 -45.41 24.10 -1.74
CA VAL A 31 -44.27 23.33 -2.26
C VAL A 31 -43.25 23.23 -1.12
N GLY A 32 -43.34 22.14 -0.36
CA GLY A 32 -42.32 21.78 0.57
C GLY A 32 -41.03 21.40 -0.19
N LEU A 33 -40.03 22.29 -0.18
CA LEU A 33 -38.67 21.92 -0.56
C LEU A 33 -38.17 20.87 0.43
N SER A 34 -38.35 19.60 0.10
CA SER A 34 -37.62 18.54 0.76
C SER A 34 -36.17 18.68 0.34
N ALA A 35 -35.40 19.42 1.13
CA ALA A 35 -33.95 19.38 1.06
C ALA A 35 -33.48 17.97 1.40
N CYS A 36 -33.14 17.17 0.39
CA CYS A 36 -32.38 15.94 0.58
C CYS A 36 -31.04 16.34 1.20
N ALA A 37 -30.98 16.31 2.53
CA ALA A 37 -29.72 16.34 3.24
C ALA A 37 -28.98 15.03 2.90
N LEU A 38 -28.05 15.11 1.95
CA LEU A 38 -27.08 14.05 1.72
C LEU A 38 -26.28 13.92 3.05
N PRO A 39 -26.15 12.71 3.60
CA PRO A 39 -25.27 12.52 4.73
C PRO A 39 -23.87 12.94 4.28
N SER A 40 -23.33 14.00 4.90
CA SER A 40 -21.92 14.34 4.78
C SER A 40 -21.15 13.13 5.30
N GLN A 41 -20.72 12.25 4.40
CA GLN A 41 -19.71 11.27 4.72
C GLN A 41 -18.44 12.06 5.03
N SER A 42 -18.20 12.27 6.32
CA SER A 42 -16.91 12.68 6.81
C SER A 42 -15.94 11.60 6.33
N LEU A 43 -15.20 11.87 5.26
CA LEU A 43 -14.01 11.12 4.93
C LEU A 43 -13.09 11.32 6.14
N VAL A 44 -13.16 10.38 7.08
CA VAL A 44 -12.13 10.21 8.09
C VAL A 44 -10.93 9.75 7.29
N SER A 45 -10.21 10.72 6.71
CA SER A 45 -8.87 10.54 6.23
C SER A 45 -8.07 10.19 7.48
N SER A 46 -7.87 8.91 7.72
CA SER A 46 -6.86 8.42 8.67
C SER A 46 -5.49 8.69 8.04
N SER A 47 -5.18 9.97 7.83
CA SER A 47 -3.83 10.38 7.50
C SER A 47 -3.01 10.10 8.76
N LEU A 48 -2.26 9.01 8.72
CA LEU A 48 -1.18 8.81 9.69
C LEU A 48 -0.37 10.12 9.74
N PRO A 49 0.05 10.59 10.90
CA PRO A 49 0.79 11.83 11.01
C PRO A 49 1.98 11.80 10.05
N TYR A 50 2.08 12.79 9.19
CA TYR A 50 3.19 12.93 8.26
C TYR A 50 4.50 13.02 9.06
N ASN A 51 5.36 12.04 8.89
CA ASN A 51 6.69 12.03 9.48
C ASN A 51 7.72 12.21 8.35
N PRO A 52 8.37 13.40 8.22
CA PRO A 52 9.32 13.67 7.15
C PRO A 52 10.51 12.70 7.15
N ALA A 53 10.96 12.25 8.32
CA ALA A 53 12.05 11.30 8.43
C ALA A 53 11.80 9.99 7.68
N ARG A 54 10.53 9.57 7.52
CA ARG A 54 10.19 8.36 6.76
C ARG A 54 10.53 8.49 5.29
N ASN A 55 10.26 9.64 4.69
CA ASN A 55 10.61 9.91 3.29
C ASN A 55 12.12 10.03 3.12
N ASP A 56 12.80 10.67 4.06
CA ASP A 56 14.26 10.81 4.03
C ASP A 56 14.95 9.43 4.10
N LEU A 57 14.47 8.52 4.96
CA LEU A 57 14.94 7.13 5.00
C LEU A 57 14.79 6.42 3.65
N ALA A 58 13.63 6.56 3.00
CA ALA A 58 13.40 5.95 1.69
C ALA A 58 14.30 6.56 0.61
N LEU A 59 14.47 7.88 0.61
CA LEU A 59 15.36 8.59 -0.33
C LEU A 59 16.82 8.18 -0.15
N VAL A 60 17.29 8.12 1.10
CA VAL A 60 18.65 7.64 1.41
C VAL A 60 18.83 6.20 0.94
N ALA A 61 17.85 5.31 1.25
CA ALA A 61 17.93 3.91 0.80
C ALA A 61 18.02 3.81 -0.73
N MET A 62 17.19 4.56 -1.46
CA MET A 62 17.20 4.58 -2.93
C MET A 62 18.48 5.17 -3.51
N SER A 63 19.10 6.15 -2.85
CA SER A 63 20.37 6.75 -3.31
C SER A 63 21.56 5.78 -3.24
N LEU A 64 21.43 4.68 -2.51
CA LEU A 64 22.46 3.65 -2.35
C LEU A 64 22.30 2.46 -3.32
N LEU A 65 21.33 2.50 -4.22
CA LEU A 65 21.19 1.49 -5.28
C LEU A 65 22.51 1.32 -6.05
N ASP A 66 22.73 0.10 -6.52
CA ASP A 66 23.95 -0.31 -7.25
C ASP A 66 25.25 -0.27 -6.43
N THR A 67 25.19 0.09 -5.15
CA THR A 67 26.37 -0.05 -4.26
C THR A 67 26.69 -1.54 -4.11
N ARG A 68 27.98 -1.87 -4.10
CA ARG A 68 28.43 -3.25 -3.96
C ARG A 68 28.03 -3.88 -2.62
N TYR A 69 27.77 -5.18 -2.65
CA TYR A 69 27.65 -5.96 -1.42
C TYR A 69 29.04 -6.30 -0.85
N THR A 70 29.18 -6.19 0.47
CA THR A 70 30.34 -6.67 1.22
C THR A 70 29.85 -7.26 2.54
N SER A 71 30.25 -8.49 2.86
CA SER A 71 29.91 -9.09 4.16
C SER A 71 30.48 -8.23 5.30
N GLY A 72 29.65 -7.83 6.25
CA GLY A 72 30.00 -6.92 7.33
C GLY A 72 30.21 -5.45 6.88
N GLY A 73 29.95 -5.14 5.62
CA GLY A 73 30.08 -3.80 5.06
C GLY A 73 29.03 -2.84 5.63
N ARG A 74 29.45 -1.58 5.90
CA ARG A 74 28.60 -0.57 6.58
C ARG A 74 28.69 0.84 5.96
N GLY A 75 29.22 0.96 4.76
CA GLY A 75 29.40 2.26 4.13
C GLY A 75 29.50 2.19 2.61
N PRO A 76 29.16 3.28 1.89
CA PRO A 76 29.13 3.30 0.43
C PRO A 76 30.50 3.00 -0.19
N ALA A 77 31.59 3.45 0.42
CA ALA A 77 32.95 3.19 -0.06
C ALA A 77 33.38 1.73 0.11
N THR A 78 32.93 1.08 1.17
CA THR A 78 33.33 -0.31 1.52
C THR A 78 32.33 -1.35 1.06
N GLY A 79 31.11 -0.93 0.71
CA GLY A 79 29.96 -1.79 0.42
C GLY A 79 29.11 -2.05 1.66
N PHE A 80 28.00 -2.75 1.45
CA PHE A 80 27.02 -3.05 2.49
C PHE A 80 26.69 -4.54 2.58
N ASP A 81 26.48 -5.04 3.80
CA ASP A 81 25.56 -6.17 4.01
C ASP A 81 24.14 -5.65 4.30
N CYS A 82 23.16 -6.56 4.47
CA CYS A 82 21.77 -6.17 4.66
C CYS A 82 21.55 -5.30 5.91
N SER A 83 22.16 -5.65 7.03
CA SER A 83 22.05 -4.89 8.29
C SER A 83 22.89 -3.63 8.30
N GLY A 84 24.02 -3.64 7.64
CA GLY A 84 24.88 -2.46 7.46
C GLY A 84 24.24 -1.38 6.61
N LEU A 85 23.53 -1.78 5.55
CA LEU A 85 22.71 -0.86 4.74
C LEU A 85 21.65 -0.19 5.60
N VAL A 86 20.86 -0.97 6.35
CA VAL A 86 19.80 -0.44 7.24
C VAL A 86 20.40 0.53 8.26
N ALA A 87 21.50 0.14 8.92
CA ALA A 87 22.16 1.00 9.91
C ALA A 87 22.64 2.34 9.31
N HIS A 88 23.17 2.32 8.09
CA HIS A 88 23.57 3.52 7.38
C HIS A 88 22.37 4.41 7.01
N VAL A 89 21.32 3.80 6.46
CA VAL A 89 20.09 4.52 6.09
C VAL A 89 19.49 5.25 7.29
N TYR A 90 19.37 4.58 8.43
CA TYR A 90 18.79 5.19 9.64
C TYR A 90 19.69 6.27 10.25
N LYS A 91 21.00 6.09 10.18
CA LYS A 91 21.94 7.12 10.62
C LYS A 91 21.82 8.40 9.80
N GLU A 92 21.81 8.27 8.47
CA GLU A 92 21.82 9.42 7.56
C GLU A 92 20.41 10.03 7.38
N GLY A 93 19.35 9.20 7.32
CA GLY A 93 17.99 9.67 7.01
C GLY A 93 17.18 10.09 8.25
N ALA A 94 17.51 9.58 9.44
CA ALA A 94 16.76 9.87 10.66
C ALA A 94 17.65 10.30 11.84
N SER A 95 18.97 10.44 11.64
CA SER A 95 19.94 10.67 12.70
C SER A 95 19.85 9.65 13.85
N LEU A 96 19.37 8.45 13.56
CA LEU A 96 19.15 7.35 14.50
C LEU A 96 20.23 6.27 14.32
N PRO A 97 21.28 6.25 15.16
CA PRO A 97 22.34 5.25 15.04
C PRO A 97 21.88 3.91 15.61
N ILE A 98 21.57 2.95 14.74
CA ILE A 98 21.22 1.58 15.09
C ILE A 98 22.37 0.64 14.77
N LYS A 99 22.47 -0.51 15.46
CA LYS A 99 23.56 -1.48 15.31
C LYS A 99 23.06 -2.89 15.49
N GLY A 100 23.78 -3.84 14.90
CA GLY A 100 23.56 -5.27 15.05
C GLY A 100 23.33 -5.98 13.72
N SER A 101 23.08 -7.27 13.81
CA SER A 101 22.63 -8.13 12.71
C SER A 101 21.16 -7.87 12.36
N ALA A 102 20.67 -8.45 11.28
CA ALA A 102 19.25 -8.39 10.95
C ALA A 102 18.36 -8.89 12.10
N ALA A 103 18.74 -9.99 12.76
CA ALA A 103 18.05 -10.52 13.92
C ALA A 103 18.08 -9.56 15.13
N ASP A 104 19.18 -8.83 15.34
CA ASP A 104 19.29 -7.81 16.39
C ASP A 104 18.34 -6.63 16.10
N LEU A 105 18.29 -6.18 14.87
CA LEU A 105 17.35 -5.13 14.44
C LEU A 105 15.91 -5.56 14.64
N GLY A 106 15.58 -6.81 14.36
CA GLY A 106 14.25 -7.37 14.62
C GLY A 106 13.88 -7.42 16.10
N ARG A 107 14.85 -7.49 17.02
CA ARG A 107 14.61 -7.40 18.47
C ARG A 107 14.47 -5.95 18.97
N GLN A 108 15.04 -4.99 18.26
CA GLN A 108 15.03 -3.57 18.60
C GLN A 108 13.79 -2.86 18.05
N SER A 109 13.14 -3.40 17.03
CA SER A 109 12.02 -2.78 16.33
C SER A 109 10.67 -3.37 16.77
N ARG A 110 9.61 -2.57 16.62
CA ARG A 110 8.23 -2.92 17.00
C ARG A 110 7.51 -3.57 15.80
N PRO A 111 6.92 -4.75 15.97
CA PRO A 111 6.10 -5.36 14.91
C PRO A 111 4.92 -4.47 14.49
N ILE A 112 4.67 -4.42 13.18
CA ILE A 112 3.52 -3.75 12.57
C ILE A 112 2.84 -4.69 11.58
N ALA A 113 1.56 -4.46 11.29
CA ALA A 113 0.86 -5.19 10.25
C ALA A 113 1.42 -4.80 8.86
N ARG A 114 1.43 -5.75 7.93
CA ARG A 114 1.93 -5.51 6.57
C ARG A 114 1.20 -4.36 5.87
N GLU A 115 -0.08 -4.19 6.16
CA GLU A 115 -0.95 -3.15 5.62
C GLU A 115 -0.63 -1.77 6.19
N GLN A 116 0.10 -1.71 7.28
CA GLN A 116 0.56 -0.48 7.96
C GLN A 116 1.96 -0.04 7.54
N LEU A 117 2.60 -0.77 6.62
CA LEU A 117 3.93 -0.43 6.12
C LEU A 117 3.98 0.99 5.57
N GLN A 118 4.93 1.76 6.07
CA GLN A 118 5.27 3.10 5.61
C GLN A 118 6.73 3.17 5.17
N PRO A 119 7.10 4.09 4.26
CA PRO A 119 8.49 4.32 3.92
C PRO A 119 9.37 4.42 5.17
N GLY A 120 10.53 3.80 5.12
CA GLY A 120 11.46 3.73 6.24
C GLY A 120 11.26 2.53 7.18
N ASP A 121 10.13 1.83 7.16
CA ASP A 121 9.95 0.62 7.96
C ASP A 121 10.84 -0.52 7.48
N LEU A 122 11.07 -1.48 8.37
CA LEU A 122 11.90 -2.67 8.11
C LEU A 122 11.05 -3.84 7.65
N VAL A 123 11.55 -4.57 6.67
CA VAL A 123 10.95 -5.82 6.20
C VAL A 123 11.94 -6.96 6.39
N PHE A 124 11.50 -8.02 7.06
CA PHE A 124 12.34 -9.16 7.44
C PHE A 124 11.98 -10.42 6.67
N PHE A 125 13.03 -11.19 6.37
CA PHE A 125 12.91 -12.42 5.58
C PHE A 125 13.78 -13.53 6.16
N ASN A 126 13.35 -14.78 5.96
CA ASN A 126 14.14 -15.96 6.18
C ASN A 126 14.78 -16.43 4.87
N THR A 127 16.00 -15.98 4.61
CA THR A 127 16.73 -16.33 3.37
C THR A 127 17.83 -17.37 3.60
N LEU A 128 18.22 -17.62 4.87
CA LEU A 128 19.32 -18.48 5.24
C LEU A 128 18.92 -19.61 6.22
N GLY A 129 17.60 -19.88 6.35
CA GLY A 129 17.09 -20.91 7.26
C GLY A 129 16.97 -20.47 8.74
N ALA A 130 17.32 -19.23 9.07
CA ALA A 130 17.19 -18.67 10.41
C ALA A 130 16.22 -17.47 10.38
N ARG A 131 15.50 -17.28 11.47
CA ARG A 131 14.57 -16.15 11.64
C ARG A 131 15.30 -14.83 11.51
N HIS A 132 14.70 -13.88 10.76
CA HIS A 132 15.26 -12.56 10.50
C HIS A 132 16.71 -12.63 9.99
N SER A 133 17.01 -13.61 9.13
CA SER A 133 18.33 -13.75 8.52
C SER A 133 18.61 -12.71 7.45
N HIS A 134 17.59 -11.93 7.03
CA HIS A 134 17.73 -10.87 6.05
C HIS A 134 16.75 -9.72 6.36
N VAL A 135 17.16 -8.49 6.02
CA VAL A 135 16.39 -7.28 6.27
C VAL A 135 16.53 -6.30 5.10
N GLY A 136 15.47 -5.53 4.84
CA GLY A 136 15.48 -4.40 3.91
C GLY A 136 14.70 -3.21 4.46
N VAL A 137 14.84 -2.05 3.83
CA VAL A 137 14.10 -0.82 4.11
C VAL A 137 12.95 -0.71 3.13
N TYR A 138 11.74 -0.61 3.62
CA TYR A 138 10.56 -0.39 2.79
C TYR A 138 10.56 1.04 2.24
N VAL A 139 10.27 1.20 0.95
CA VAL A 139 10.33 2.50 0.26
C VAL A 139 8.98 2.92 -0.35
N GLY A 140 7.93 2.17 -0.04
CA GLY A 140 6.58 2.42 -0.59
C GLY A 140 6.21 1.49 -1.74
N GLU A 141 4.93 1.47 -2.10
CA GLU A 141 4.38 0.73 -3.25
C GLU A 141 4.74 -0.77 -3.29
N GLY A 142 4.81 -1.40 -2.12
CA GLY A 142 5.20 -2.81 -2.02
C GLY A 142 6.65 -3.10 -2.37
N ARG A 143 7.53 -2.08 -2.38
CA ARG A 143 8.96 -2.20 -2.74
C ARG A 143 9.86 -1.94 -1.54
N PHE A 144 11.01 -2.56 -1.54
CA PHE A 144 12.05 -2.39 -0.51
C PHE A 144 13.45 -2.41 -1.11
N VAL A 145 14.37 -1.71 -0.45
CA VAL A 145 15.80 -1.67 -0.80
C VAL A 145 16.57 -2.52 0.17
N HIS A 146 17.48 -3.32 -0.33
CA HIS A 146 18.30 -4.23 0.48
C HIS A 146 19.63 -4.58 -0.20
N ALA A 147 20.63 -4.95 0.60
CA ALA A 147 21.89 -5.48 0.10
C ALA A 147 21.80 -7.03 0.02
N THR A 148 21.87 -7.58 -1.18
CA THR A 148 21.53 -8.99 -1.45
C THR A 148 22.73 -9.93 -1.37
N ASN A 149 23.65 -9.81 -2.31
CA ASN A 149 24.80 -10.69 -2.47
C ASN A 149 25.87 -10.00 -3.37
N PRO A 150 27.09 -10.56 -3.47
CA PRO A 150 28.19 -9.96 -4.25
C PRO A 150 27.93 -9.72 -5.76
N ARG A 151 26.96 -10.43 -6.35
CA ARG A 151 26.66 -10.28 -7.79
C ARG A 151 25.72 -9.11 -8.06
N THR A 152 24.85 -8.81 -7.14
CA THR A 152 23.73 -7.86 -7.36
C THR A 152 23.80 -6.63 -6.47
N GLY A 153 24.61 -6.65 -5.40
CA GLY A 153 24.78 -5.50 -4.53
C GLY A 153 23.49 -5.03 -3.84
N VAL A 154 23.39 -3.74 -3.66
CA VAL A 154 22.19 -3.06 -3.17
C VAL A 154 21.22 -2.89 -4.33
N ARG A 155 19.97 -3.35 -4.12
CA ARG A 155 18.94 -3.28 -5.14
C ARG A 155 17.56 -3.06 -4.54
N MET A 156 16.60 -2.72 -5.40
CA MET A 156 15.20 -2.65 -5.05
C MET A 156 14.48 -3.90 -5.55
N ASP A 157 13.68 -4.51 -4.69
CA ASP A 157 12.81 -5.63 -5.02
C ASP A 157 11.37 -5.41 -4.53
N SER A 158 10.44 -6.23 -5.02
CA SER A 158 9.03 -6.18 -4.63
C SER A 158 8.72 -7.24 -3.56
N LEU A 159 7.92 -6.88 -2.57
CA LEU A 159 7.33 -7.82 -1.59
C LEU A 159 6.42 -8.87 -2.26
N ASN A 160 5.97 -8.61 -3.47
CA ASN A 160 5.15 -9.54 -4.26
C ASN A 160 6.00 -10.46 -5.17
N ASN A 161 7.33 -10.24 -5.24
CA ASN A 161 8.22 -11.18 -5.89
C ASN A 161 8.10 -12.54 -5.18
N ARG A 162 7.90 -13.62 -5.95
CA ARG A 162 7.66 -14.96 -5.43
C ARG A 162 8.71 -15.42 -4.39
N TYR A 163 9.98 -15.11 -4.64
CA TYR A 163 11.08 -15.47 -3.74
C TYR A 163 10.92 -14.80 -2.37
N TYR A 164 10.68 -13.50 -2.34
CA TYR A 164 10.55 -12.72 -1.11
C TYR A 164 9.21 -12.94 -0.42
N ALA A 165 8.12 -13.07 -1.18
CA ALA A 165 6.79 -13.35 -0.62
C ALA A 165 6.76 -14.66 0.18
N GLN A 166 7.46 -15.71 -0.29
CA GLN A 166 7.56 -16.99 0.41
C GLN A 166 8.46 -16.95 1.64
N ARG A 167 9.31 -15.94 1.79
CA ARG A 167 10.32 -15.80 2.85
C ARG A 167 10.04 -14.65 3.81
N PHE A 168 8.98 -13.89 3.54
CA PHE A 168 8.58 -12.77 4.38
C PHE A 168 8.16 -13.23 5.76
N GLU A 169 8.78 -12.69 6.80
CA GLU A 169 8.53 -13.03 8.21
C GLU A 169 7.80 -11.92 8.97
N GLY A 170 7.84 -10.70 8.48
CA GLY A 170 7.14 -9.59 9.12
C GLY A 170 7.65 -8.21 8.72
N ALA A 171 6.86 -7.23 9.09
CA ALA A 171 7.19 -5.82 9.02
C ALA A 171 7.36 -5.25 10.42
N GLN A 172 8.30 -4.34 10.60
CA GLN A 172 8.58 -3.73 11.91
C GLN A 172 9.01 -2.27 11.74
N SER A 173 8.74 -1.44 12.74
CA SER A 173 9.12 -0.03 12.77
C SER A 173 10.10 0.26 13.90
N LEU A 174 11.08 1.12 13.63
CA LEU A 174 11.95 1.77 14.62
C LEU A 174 11.54 3.24 14.86
N LEU A 175 10.55 3.70 14.12
CA LEU A 175 9.98 5.04 14.25
C LEU A 175 8.62 4.97 14.95
N ASP A 176 8.31 6.00 15.74
CA ASP A 176 7.01 6.21 16.38
C ASP A 176 5.97 6.78 15.40
#